data_2fc90c7b9af1f5f73e3c7d0c9d339122
#
_entry.id   2fc90c7b9af1f5f73e3c7d0c9d339122
#
_cell.length_a   1.000
_cell.length_b   1.000
_cell.length_c   1.000
_cell.angle_alpha   90.00
_cell.angle_beta   90.00
_cell.angle_gamma   90.00
#
_symmetry.space_group_name_H-M   'P 1'
#
loop_
_entity.id
_entity.type
_entity.pdbx_description
1 polymer ?
#
loop_
_entity_poly.entity_id
_entity_poly.type
_entity_poly.pdbx_seq_one_letter_code
_entity_poly.pdbx_strand_id
1 'polypeptide(L)'
;MFGFVINKLKNRKWLNLCLLMGVALFIALFVCHPMFEKGAGNQILDRLFTDHATQQNEYPAQMSREGTYAVADYPDSQSVLDKLSGYEKKWTEYVDINKVSSQQLITLSGGRADTEFGGLNHYFTIGYLPGLSEYADVVKSQTDTATFECSISEKTMDHYGLVAGEKIYLHVPDGSGKKEISFVISQICREKDINDPYWAKTLSDMGDVIFVSQDVFDEMMQYYSEDNISYSDFLMLDYRQINTENASLYDGYMEQFKDADKLYND
;
A
#
# COMPACT_ATOMS: atom_id res chain seq x y z
N MET A 1 7.67 -64.84 -35.78
CA MET A 1 7.21 -64.38 -34.45
C MET A 1 6.12 -63.33 -34.48
N PHE A 2 6.21 -62.29 -35.26
CA PHE A 2 5.20 -61.22 -35.35
C PHE A 2 3.79 -61.66 -35.74
N GLY A 3 3.66 -62.63 -36.73
CA GLY A 3 2.35 -63.10 -37.16
C GLY A 3 1.58 -63.88 -36.07
N PHE A 4 2.26 -64.55 -35.16
CA PHE A 4 1.65 -65.30 -34.06
C PHE A 4 1.08 -64.28 -32.99
N VAL A 5 1.81 -63.23 -32.73
CA VAL A 5 1.38 -62.16 -31.78
C VAL A 5 0.15 -61.47 -32.36
N ILE A 6 0.13 -61.13 -33.63
CA ILE A 6 -0.99 -60.47 -34.29
C ILE A 6 -2.25 -61.34 -34.31
N ASN A 7 -2.10 -62.69 -34.60
CA ASN A 7 -3.25 -63.56 -34.54
C ASN A 7 -3.79 -63.79 -33.13
N LYS A 8 -2.94 -63.80 -32.13
CA LYS A 8 -3.32 -63.92 -30.71
C LYS A 8 -4.03 -62.60 -30.20
N LEU A 9 -3.57 -61.45 -30.66
CA LEU A 9 -4.22 -60.18 -30.46
C LEU A 9 -5.61 -60.08 -31.12
N LYS A 10 -5.74 -60.63 -32.33
CA LYS A 10 -7.00 -60.64 -33.11
C LYS A 10 -8.07 -61.54 -32.50
N ASN A 11 -7.66 -62.66 -31.85
CA ASN A 11 -8.58 -63.62 -31.22
C ASN A 11 -9.05 -63.18 -29.81
N ARG A 12 -8.39 -62.16 -29.18
CA ARG A 12 -8.77 -61.64 -27.85
C ARG A 12 -9.11 -60.14 -27.88
N LYS A 13 -9.89 -59.76 -28.90
CA LYS A 13 -10.25 -58.34 -29.16
C LYS A 13 -10.78 -57.64 -27.95
N TRP A 14 -11.68 -58.27 -27.17
CA TRP A 14 -12.27 -57.68 -25.97
C TRP A 14 -11.27 -57.49 -24.83
N LEU A 15 -10.35 -58.44 -24.62
CA LEU A 15 -9.33 -58.32 -23.59
C LEU A 15 -8.35 -57.16 -23.89
N ASN A 16 -7.97 -57.06 -25.18
CA ASN A 16 -7.08 -55.98 -25.62
C ASN A 16 -7.75 -54.62 -25.56
N LEU A 17 -9.07 -54.53 -25.86
CA LEU A 17 -9.84 -53.31 -25.73
C LEU A 17 -9.96 -52.88 -24.27
N CYS A 18 -10.24 -53.82 -23.34
CA CYS A 18 -10.28 -53.54 -21.91
C CYS A 18 -8.92 -53.09 -21.37
N LEU A 19 -7.83 -53.69 -21.82
CA LEU A 19 -6.48 -53.30 -21.42
C LEU A 19 -6.12 -51.94 -21.95
N LEU A 20 -6.46 -51.62 -23.20
CA LEU A 20 -6.22 -50.30 -23.80
C LEU A 20 -7.05 -49.22 -23.11
N MET A 21 -8.33 -49.50 -22.78
CA MET A 21 -9.16 -48.60 -21.98
C MET A 21 -8.61 -48.39 -20.57
N GLY A 22 -8.14 -49.46 -19.91
CA GLY A 22 -7.53 -49.38 -18.59
C GLY A 22 -6.26 -48.50 -18.58
N VAL A 23 -5.39 -48.70 -19.58
CA VAL A 23 -4.17 -47.89 -19.73
C VAL A 23 -4.54 -46.41 -20.05
N ALA A 24 -5.52 -46.20 -20.93
CA ALA A 24 -5.98 -44.84 -21.26
C ALA A 24 -6.57 -44.12 -20.05
N LEU A 25 -7.40 -44.81 -19.26
CA LEU A 25 -7.94 -44.29 -18.00
C LEU A 25 -6.84 -44.00 -16.97
N PHE A 26 -5.85 -44.88 -16.85
CA PHE A 26 -4.72 -44.71 -15.97
C PHE A 26 -3.90 -43.46 -16.35
N ILE A 27 -3.58 -43.30 -17.63
CA ILE A 27 -2.87 -42.13 -18.16
C ILE A 27 -3.71 -40.88 -17.94
N ALA A 28 -5.02 -40.93 -18.22
CA ALA A 28 -5.91 -39.81 -18.01
C ALA A 28 -5.93 -39.36 -16.53
N LEU A 29 -6.05 -40.29 -15.59
CA LEU A 29 -5.99 -39.98 -14.15
C LEU A 29 -4.63 -39.40 -13.75
N PHE A 30 -3.53 -39.95 -14.27
CA PHE A 30 -2.19 -39.45 -13.95
C PHE A 30 -1.93 -38.02 -14.46
N VAL A 31 -2.48 -37.68 -15.63
CA VAL A 31 -2.35 -36.36 -16.23
C VAL A 31 -3.37 -35.35 -15.61
N CYS A 32 -4.60 -35.80 -15.33
CA CYS A 32 -5.64 -34.95 -14.78
C CYS A 32 -5.43 -34.59 -13.30
N HIS A 33 -4.78 -35.50 -12.51
CA HIS A 33 -4.57 -35.26 -11.08
C HIS A 33 -3.80 -33.96 -10.79
N PRO A 34 -2.60 -33.70 -11.33
CA PRO A 34 -1.89 -32.49 -11.09
C PRO A 34 -2.59 -31.23 -11.64
N MET A 35 -3.31 -31.36 -12.76
CA MET A 35 -4.11 -30.26 -13.29
C MET A 35 -5.30 -29.91 -12.37
N PHE A 36 -5.94 -30.94 -11.80
CA PHE A 36 -7.03 -30.76 -10.85
C PHE A 36 -6.53 -30.15 -9.52
N GLU A 37 -5.40 -30.64 -8.99
CA GLU A 37 -4.80 -30.08 -7.77
C GLU A 37 -4.45 -28.61 -7.95
N LYS A 38 -3.80 -28.24 -9.06
CA LYS A 38 -3.49 -26.82 -9.36
C LYS A 38 -4.75 -26.00 -9.52
N GLY A 39 -5.73 -26.48 -10.28
CA GLY A 39 -6.99 -25.77 -10.49
C GLY A 39 -7.78 -25.56 -9.20
N ALA A 40 -7.92 -26.59 -8.38
CA ALA A 40 -8.60 -26.49 -7.09
C ALA A 40 -7.81 -25.61 -6.11
N GLY A 41 -6.48 -25.74 -6.08
CA GLY A 41 -5.61 -24.90 -5.25
C GLY A 41 -5.73 -23.40 -5.60
N ASN A 42 -5.69 -23.07 -6.88
CA ASN A 42 -5.84 -21.69 -7.33
C ASN A 42 -7.22 -21.12 -7.01
N GLN A 43 -8.30 -21.92 -7.15
CA GLN A 43 -9.64 -21.48 -6.75
C GLN A 43 -9.77 -21.24 -5.25
N ILE A 44 -9.14 -22.07 -4.42
CA ILE A 44 -9.11 -21.88 -2.96
C ILE A 44 -8.34 -20.61 -2.64
N LEU A 45 -7.21 -20.38 -3.28
CA LEU A 45 -6.38 -19.20 -3.06
C LEU A 45 -7.12 -17.90 -3.44
N ASP A 46 -7.74 -17.88 -4.62
CA ASP A 46 -8.55 -16.74 -5.08
C ASP A 46 -9.73 -16.44 -4.12
N ARG A 47 -10.36 -17.50 -3.63
CA ARG A 47 -11.43 -17.36 -2.63
C ARG A 47 -10.90 -16.82 -1.31
N LEU A 48 -9.74 -17.30 -0.84
CA LEU A 48 -9.12 -16.81 0.40
C LEU A 48 -8.76 -15.33 0.27
N PHE A 49 -8.21 -14.89 -0.86
CA PHE A 49 -7.94 -13.48 -1.10
C PHE A 49 -9.21 -12.63 -1.13
N THR A 50 -10.25 -13.12 -1.80
CA THR A 50 -11.55 -12.42 -1.86
C THR A 50 -12.22 -12.34 -0.49
N ASP A 51 -12.20 -13.43 0.28
CA ASP A 51 -12.75 -13.48 1.63
C ASP A 51 -11.95 -12.56 2.57
N HIS A 52 -10.62 -12.52 2.44
CA HIS A 52 -9.76 -11.61 3.22
C HIS A 52 -10.09 -10.14 2.91
N ALA A 53 -10.16 -9.77 1.63
CA ALA A 53 -10.54 -8.42 1.21
C ALA A 53 -11.89 -7.99 1.79
N THR A 54 -12.85 -8.92 1.79
CA THR A 54 -14.22 -8.63 2.23
C THR A 54 -14.37 -8.56 3.76
N GLN A 55 -13.65 -9.43 4.49
CA GLN A 55 -13.78 -9.56 5.95
C GLN A 55 -12.89 -8.58 6.71
N GLN A 56 -11.69 -8.33 6.22
CA GLN A 56 -10.71 -7.45 6.87
C GLN A 56 -10.79 -6.02 6.35
N ASN A 57 -11.47 -5.79 5.22
CA ASN A 57 -11.46 -4.52 4.49
C ASN A 57 -10.03 -4.04 4.19
N GLU A 58 -9.13 -4.99 3.93
CA GLU A 58 -7.74 -4.77 3.58
C GLU A 58 -7.44 -5.36 2.21
N TYR A 59 -6.53 -4.71 1.47
CA TYR A 59 -6.11 -5.23 0.17
C TYR A 59 -5.28 -6.52 0.34
N PRO A 60 -5.65 -7.66 -0.30
CA PRO A 60 -5.09 -8.98 0.03
C PRO A 60 -3.59 -9.12 -0.23
N ALA A 61 -3.06 -8.44 -1.24
CA ALA A 61 -1.65 -8.48 -1.61
C ALA A 61 -0.98 -7.13 -1.35
N GLN A 62 -1.16 -6.63 -0.14
CA GLN A 62 -0.54 -5.41 0.33
C GLN A 62 0.80 -5.71 0.98
N MET A 63 1.83 -4.98 0.54
CA MET A 63 3.13 -4.92 1.21
C MET A 63 3.26 -3.54 1.86
N SER A 64 3.70 -3.51 3.11
CA SER A 64 3.87 -2.26 3.86
C SER A 64 5.27 -2.12 4.41
N ARG A 65 5.78 -0.91 4.36
CA ARG A 65 7.05 -0.53 4.95
C ARG A 65 6.90 0.83 5.62
N GLU A 66 7.41 0.93 6.83
CA GLU A 66 7.43 2.16 7.60
C GLU A 66 8.84 2.38 8.15
N GLY A 67 9.26 3.63 8.24
CA GLY A 67 10.58 3.97 8.75
C GLY A 67 10.80 5.46 8.80
N THR A 68 12.06 5.84 9.02
CA THR A 68 12.47 7.23 9.13
C THR A 68 13.75 7.48 8.35
N TYR A 69 13.87 8.67 7.79
CA TYR A 69 15.09 9.19 7.19
C TYR A 69 15.46 10.50 7.86
N ALA A 70 16.75 10.79 8.01
CA ALA A 70 17.17 12.11 8.48
C ALA A 70 16.84 13.16 7.41
N VAL A 71 16.19 14.26 7.80
CA VAL A 71 15.85 15.36 6.88
C VAL A 71 17.11 15.88 6.18
N ALA A 72 18.23 15.96 6.90
CA ALA A 72 19.51 16.44 6.38
C ALA A 72 20.06 15.65 5.18
N ASP A 73 19.63 14.39 5.00
CA ASP A 73 20.10 13.51 3.91
C ASP A 73 19.34 13.76 2.59
N TYR A 74 18.26 14.55 2.62
CA TYR A 74 17.38 14.76 1.47
C TYR A 74 17.14 16.25 1.21
N PRO A 75 17.39 16.74 -0.02
CA PRO A 75 17.19 18.14 -0.36
C PRO A 75 15.72 18.56 -0.42
N ASP A 76 14.81 17.61 -0.73
CA ASP A 76 13.39 17.82 -0.92
C ASP A 76 12.59 16.52 -0.72
N SER A 77 11.28 16.67 -0.64
CA SER A 77 10.34 15.55 -0.52
C SER A 77 10.37 14.61 -1.73
N GLN A 78 10.60 15.14 -2.93
CA GLN A 78 10.65 14.34 -4.14
C GLN A 78 11.79 13.32 -4.09
N SER A 79 12.94 13.68 -3.57
CA SER A 79 14.08 12.77 -3.42
C SER A 79 13.80 11.62 -2.44
N VAL A 80 12.98 11.85 -1.42
CA VAL A 80 12.47 10.79 -0.53
C VAL A 80 11.52 9.86 -1.30
N LEU A 81 10.56 10.42 -2.02
CA LEU A 81 9.58 9.64 -2.80
C LEU A 81 10.26 8.85 -3.93
N ASP A 82 11.26 9.42 -4.59
CA ASP A 82 12.02 8.73 -5.64
C ASP A 82 12.76 7.51 -5.08
N LYS A 83 13.29 7.63 -3.86
CA LYS A 83 13.92 6.51 -3.16
C LYS A 83 12.88 5.42 -2.84
N LEU A 84 11.71 5.80 -2.29
CA LEU A 84 10.63 4.85 -2.00
C LEU A 84 10.16 4.15 -3.28
N SER A 85 9.89 4.90 -4.34
CA SER A 85 9.48 4.37 -5.65
C SER A 85 10.56 3.49 -6.28
N GLY A 86 11.83 3.80 -6.08
CA GLY A 86 12.95 2.97 -6.50
C GLY A 86 12.96 1.60 -5.82
N TYR A 87 12.58 1.53 -4.55
CA TYR A 87 12.40 0.26 -3.84
C TYR A 87 11.19 -0.51 -4.36
N GLU A 88 10.03 0.14 -4.50
CA GLU A 88 8.84 -0.49 -5.07
C GLU A 88 9.15 -1.15 -6.43
N LYS A 89 9.87 -0.43 -7.31
CA LYS A 89 10.27 -0.94 -8.62
C LYS A 89 11.14 -2.18 -8.51
N LYS A 90 12.15 -2.18 -7.65
CA LYS A 90 13.03 -3.35 -7.45
C LYS A 90 12.24 -4.55 -6.94
N TRP A 91 11.27 -4.30 -6.04
CA TRP A 91 10.44 -5.38 -5.48
C TRP A 91 9.47 -5.95 -6.50
N THR A 92 8.79 -5.13 -7.29
CA THR A 92 7.91 -5.61 -8.36
C THR A 92 8.68 -6.42 -9.41
N GLU A 93 9.89 -6.00 -9.75
CA GLU A 93 10.78 -6.76 -10.64
C GLU A 93 11.22 -8.09 -10.02
N TYR A 94 11.48 -8.13 -8.71
CA TYR A 94 11.95 -9.32 -8.02
C TYR A 94 10.86 -10.37 -7.80
N VAL A 95 9.63 -9.95 -7.44
CA VAL A 95 8.50 -10.86 -7.23
C VAL A 95 7.80 -11.25 -8.54
N ASP A 96 8.06 -10.54 -9.64
CA ASP A 96 7.41 -10.74 -10.95
C ASP A 96 5.87 -10.70 -10.85
N ILE A 97 5.35 -9.77 -10.04
CA ILE A 97 3.93 -9.51 -9.86
C ILE A 97 3.69 -8.03 -10.15
N ASN A 98 2.69 -7.71 -10.96
CA ASN A 98 2.40 -6.34 -11.34
C ASN A 98 1.90 -5.51 -10.16
N LYS A 99 2.36 -4.28 -10.10
CA LYS A 99 1.82 -3.26 -9.20
C LYS A 99 0.43 -2.83 -9.69
N VAL A 100 -0.52 -2.78 -8.78
CA VAL A 100 -1.86 -2.21 -9.01
C VAL A 100 -1.87 -0.75 -8.60
N SER A 101 -1.39 -0.46 -7.41
CA SER A 101 -1.35 0.89 -6.85
C SER A 101 -0.24 1.00 -5.80
N SER A 102 0.07 2.21 -5.36
CA SER A 102 0.86 2.47 -4.16
C SER A 102 0.40 3.72 -3.46
N GLN A 103 0.57 3.73 -2.14
CA GLN A 103 0.30 4.88 -1.30
C GLN A 103 1.57 5.19 -0.50
N GLN A 104 2.09 6.39 -0.69
CA GLN A 104 3.30 6.87 -0.02
C GLN A 104 2.96 8.10 0.80
N LEU A 105 3.02 7.99 2.11
CA LEU A 105 2.84 9.10 3.02
C LEU A 105 4.19 9.44 3.65
N ILE A 106 4.61 10.69 3.54
CA ILE A 106 5.76 11.21 4.27
C ILE A 106 5.30 12.28 5.26
N THR A 107 5.85 12.24 6.47
CA THR A 107 5.47 13.16 7.55
C THR A 107 6.67 13.72 8.27
N LEU A 108 6.54 14.97 8.69
CA LEU A 108 7.42 15.61 9.67
C LEU A 108 6.75 15.58 11.05
N SER A 109 7.56 15.58 12.11
CA SER A 109 7.08 15.55 13.50
C SER A 109 6.35 16.82 13.84
N GLY A 110 5.45 17.35 13.27
CA GLY A 110 4.60 18.49 13.54
C GLY A 110 4.86 19.21 14.86
N GLY A 111 3.81 19.53 15.56
CA GLY A 111 3.91 20.23 16.83
C GLY A 111 2.59 20.24 17.60
N ARG A 112 2.64 20.81 18.79
CA ARG A 112 1.44 21.09 19.56
C ARG A 112 0.66 22.17 18.83
N ALA A 113 -0.61 21.94 18.60
CA ALA A 113 -1.47 22.86 17.87
C ALA A 113 -2.42 23.63 18.81
N ASP A 114 -2.62 24.89 18.48
CA ASP A 114 -3.70 25.73 19.00
C ASP A 114 -4.51 26.29 17.83
N THR A 115 -5.73 26.76 18.08
CA THR A 115 -6.56 27.45 17.09
C THR A 115 -6.78 28.90 17.47
N GLU A 116 -7.34 29.72 16.55
CA GLU A 116 -7.72 31.12 16.84
C GLU A 116 -8.69 31.25 18.03
N PHE A 117 -9.48 30.20 18.28
CA PHE A 117 -10.46 30.16 19.37
C PHE A 117 -9.91 29.55 20.66
N GLY A 118 -8.65 29.13 20.65
CA GLY A 118 -7.89 28.60 21.79
C GLY A 118 -8.07 27.10 22.02
N GLY A 119 -7.08 26.49 22.67
CA GLY A 119 -7.26 25.27 23.45
C GLY A 119 -7.31 23.95 22.73
N LEU A 120 -6.81 23.80 21.50
CA LEU A 120 -6.72 22.45 20.88
C LEU A 120 -5.77 21.54 21.67
N ASN A 121 -4.65 22.09 22.11
CA ASN A 121 -3.66 21.45 22.97
C ASN A 121 -3.32 20.01 22.57
N HIS A 122 -3.30 19.76 21.26
CA HIS A 122 -3.12 18.45 20.67
C HIS A 122 -1.95 18.47 19.68
N TYR A 123 -1.35 17.30 19.44
CA TYR A 123 -0.22 17.14 18.52
C TYR A 123 -0.71 16.81 17.12
N PHE A 124 -0.30 17.60 16.12
CA PHE A 124 -0.50 17.31 14.71
C PHE A 124 0.83 17.04 14.04
N THR A 125 0.84 16.14 13.07
CA THR A 125 1.96 15.92 12.15
C THR A 125 1.72 16.66 10.84
N ILE A 126 2.78 17.10 10.18
CA ILE A 126 2.71 17.73 8.85
C ILE A 126 2.95 16.59 7.85
N GLY A 127 2.02 16.35 6.94
CA GLY A 127 2.10 15.25 5.98
C GLY A 127 2.01 15.71 4.53
N TYR A 128 2.74 15.02 3.67
CA TYR A 128 2.57 15.10 2.23
C TYR A 128 2.16 13.71 1.70
N LEU A 129 1.02 13.66 1.04
CA LEU A 129 0.43 12.46 0.45
C LEU A 129 0.27 12.69 -1.06
N PRO A 130 1.18 12.16 -1.90
CA PRO A 130 1.03 12.20 -3.34
C PRO A 130 -0.30 11.58 -3.78
N GLY A 131 -1.01 12.25 -4.70
CA GLY A 131 -2.30 11.76 -5.19
C GLY A 131 -3.51 12.14 -4.33
N LEU A 132 -3.36 12.82 -3.18
CA LEU A 132 -4.50 13.22 -2.34
C LEU A 132 -5.61 13.91 -3.15
N SER A 133 -5.28 14.83 -4.03
CA SER A 133 -6.24 15.54 -4.88
C SER A 133 -6.93 14.64 -5.93
N GLU A 134 -6.31 13.53 -6.30
CA GLU A 134 -6.85 12.57 -7.25
C GLU A 134 -7.84 11.62 -6.58
N TYR A 135 -7.49 11.11 -5.40
CA TYR A 135 -8.21 10.03 -4.71
C TYR A 135 -9.14 10.53 -3.59
N ALA A 136 -9.06 11.82 -3.20
CA ALA A 136 -9.94 12.41 -2.20
C ALA A 136 -10.92 13.41 -2.81
N ASP A 137 -12.14 13.46 -2.26
CA ASP A 137 -13.13 14.49 -2.49
C ASP A 137 -12.97 15.62 -1.47
N VAL A 138 -13.11 16.86 -1.93
CA VAL A 138 -13.17 18.03 -1.06
C VAL A 138 -14.61 18.22 -0.59
N VAL A 139 -14.85 18.01 0.69
CA VAL A 139 -16.18 18.16 1.31
C VAL A 139 -16.50 19.63 1.57
N LYS A 140 -15.48 20.39 2.03
CA LYS A 140 -15.57 21.83 2.26
C LYS A 140 -14.27 22.48 1.82
N SER A 141 -14.37 23.69 1.26
CA SER A 141 -13.20 24.50 0.92
C SER A 141 -13.44 25.95 1.23
N GLN A 142 -12.39 26.63 1.66
CA GLN A 142 -12.36 28.06 1.81
C GLN A 142 -10.95 28.55 1.47
N THR A 143 -10.83 29.49 0.56
CA THR A 143 -9.56 30.13 0.22
C THR A 143 -9.38 31.39 1.05
N ASP A 144 -8.27 31.48 1.75
CA ASP A 144 -7.80 32.68 2.40
C ASP A 144 -6.35 32.96 1.95
N THR A 145 -5.92 34.19 2.02
CA THR A 145 -4.57 34.66 1.65
C THR A 145 -3.53 34.38 2.74
N ALA A 146 -3.63 33.23 3.39
CA ALA A 146 -2.69 32.82 4.43
C ALA A 146 -1.36 32.35 3.87
N THR A 147 -0.34 32.34 4.73
CA THR A 147 1.02 31.98 4.36
C THR A 147 1.14 30.49 3.94
N PHE A 148 0.43 29.60 4.65
CA PHE A 148 0.40 28.17 4.36
C PHE A 148 -1.03 27.63 4.38
N GLU A 149 -1.39 26.87 3.36
CA GLU A 149 -2.66 26.15 3.28
C GLU A 149 -2.47 24.68 3.64
N CYS A 150 -3.46 24.10 4.31
CA CYS A 150 -3.48 22.68 4.61
C CYS A 150 -4.86 22.07 4.36
N SER A 151 -4.86 20.76 4.21
CA SER A 151 -6.07 19.94 4.16
C SER A 151 -6.10 19.02 5.38
N ILE A 152 -7.29 18.75 5.91
CA ILE A 152 -7.50 17.79 7.01
C ILE A 152 -8.55 16.78 6.62
N SER A 153 -8.54 15.60 7.28
CA SER A 153 -9.60 14.61 7.10
C SER A 153 -10.92 15.08 7.72
N GLU A 154 -12.05 14.62 7.18
CA GLU A 154 -13.36 14.85 7.75
C GLU A 154 -13.45 14.34 9.20
N LYS A 155 -12.81 13.22 9.51
CA LYS A 155 -12.72 12.68 10.87
C LYS A 155 -11.98 13.61 11.83
N THR A 156 -10.86 14.20 11.40
CA THR A 156 -10.10 15.17 12.19
C THR A 156 -10.92 16.42 12.43
N MET A 157 -11.62 16.91 11.38
CA MET A 157 -12.57 18.03 11.50
C MET A 157 -13.62 17.77 12.57
N ASP A 158 -14.30 16.61 12.50
CA ASP A 158 -15.39 16.26 13.42
C ASP A 158 -14.87 16.06 14.85
N HIS A 159 -13.70 15.41 15.00
CA HIS A 159 -13.12 15.10 16.30
C HIS A 159 -12.75 16.37 17.10
N TYR A 160 -12.20 17.35 16.42
CA TYR A 160 -11.72 18.60 17.05
C TYR A 160 -12.66 19.78 16.87
N GLY A 161 -13.75 19.63 16.11
CA GLY A 161 -14.70 20.71 15.80
C GLY A 161 -14.10 21.78 14.90
N LEU A 162 -13.11 21.45 14.10
CA LEU A 162 -12.44 22.38 13.20
C LEU A 162 -13.31 22.73 11.99
N VAL A 163 -13.10 23.88 11.39
CA VAL A 163 -13.85 24.31 10.20
C VAL A 163 -12.92 24.81 9.09
N ALA A 164 -13.37 24.71 7.84
CA ALA A 164 -12.64 25.30 6.73
C ALA A 164 -12.52 26.83 6.91
N GLY A 165 -11.33 27.37 6.65
CA GLY A 165 -10.96 28.76 6.88
C GLY A 165 -10.39 29.03 8.27
N GLU A 166 -10.46 28.09 9.19
CA GLU A 166 -9.87 28.24 10.53
C GLU A 166 -8.35 28.11 10.46
N LYS A 167 -7.66 28.84 11.36
CA LYS A 167 -6.20 28.77 11.47
C LYS A 167 -5.78 27.81 12.57
N ILE A 168 -4.80 26.98 12.24
CA ILE A 168 -4.06 26.12 13.17
C ILE A 168 -2.67 26.69 13.35
N TYR A 169 -2.27 26.90 14.61
CA TYR A 169 -0.94 27.38 15.00
C TYR A 169 -0.15 26.19 15.54
N LEU A 170 0.88 25.77 14.82
CA LEU A 170 1.79 24.70 15.27
C LEU A 170 2.99 25.31 16.00
N HIS A 171 3.21 24.85 17.22
CA HIS A 171 4.38 25.20 18.01
C HIS A 171 5.50 24.20 17.73
N VAL A 172 6.39 24.56 16.83
CA VAL A 172 7.52 23.73 16.38
C VAL A 172 8.73 24.00 17.27
N PRO A 173 9.48 22.98 17.70
CA PRO A 173 10.75 23.16 18.36
C PRO A 173 11.76 23.76 17.35
N ASP A 174 12.24 24.95 17.63
CA ASP A 174 13.35 25.58 16.92
C ASP A 174 14.54 25.61 17.90
N GLY A 175 15.74 25.31 17.43
CA GLY A 175 16.95 25.28 18.27
C GLY A 175 17.22 26.55 19.09
N SER A 176 16.49 27.64 18.85
CA SER A 176 16.52 28.91 19.58
C SER A 176 15.30 29.13 20.49
N GLY A 177 14.28 28.23 20.44
CA GLY A 177 13.03 28.37 21.20
C GLY A 177 11.87 27.63 20.54
N LYS A 178 10.66 28.13 20.70
CA LYS A 178 9.47 27.65 20.03
C LYS A 178 9.12 28.62 18.90
N LYS A 179 9.08 28.12 17.67
CA LYS A 179 8.56 28.87 16.52
C LYS A 179 7.10 28.50 16.32
N GLU A 180 6.25 29.48 16.12
CA GLU A 180 4.87 29.31 15.75
C GLU A 180 4.72 29.39 14.22
N ILE A 181 4.11 28.36 13.63
CA ILE A 181 3.79 28.32 12.20
C ILE A 181 2.29 28.21 12.07
N SER A 182 1.69 29.12 11.27
CA SER A 182 0.24 29.13 11.08
C SER A 182 -0.14 28.47 9.73
N PHE A 183 -1.10 27.58 9.79
CA PHE A 183 -1.75 26.94 8.64
C PHE A 183 -3.22 27.34 8.61
N VAL A 184 -3.76 27.58 7.41
CA VAL A 184 -5.20 27.73 7.21
C VAL A 184 -5.76 26.42 6.66
N ILE A 185 -6.82 25.92 7.25
CA ILE A 185 -7.57 24.78 6.75
C ILE A 185 -8.28 25.20 5.46
N SER A 186 -7.62 25.04 4.32
CA SER A 186 -8.21 25.37 3.02
C SER A 186 -9.19 24.31 2.54
N GLN A 187 -8.99 23.05 2.92
CA GLN A 187 -9.80 21.93 2.47
C GLN A 187 -10.07 20.91 3.57
N ILE A 188 -11.27 20.34 3.55
CA ILE A 188 -11.64 19.17 4.34
C ILE A 188 -11.92 18.04 3.35
N CYS A 189 -11.20 16.94 3.51
CA CYS A 189 -11.14 15.85 2.54
C CYS A 189 -11.69 14.54 3.11
N ARG A 190 -12.28 13.74 2.23
CA ARG A 190 -12.62 12.34 2.47
C ARG A 190 -12.27 11.50 1.24
N GLU A 191 -12.21 10.20 1.37
CA GLU A 191 -11.98 9.27 0.27
C GLU A 191 -13.10 9.37 -0.78
N LYS A 192 -12.76 9.43 -2.08
CA LYS A 192 -13.74 9.34 -3.18
C LYS A 192 -14.39 7.96 -3.22
N ASP A 193 -13.58 6.93 -3.15
CA ASP A 193 -13.99 5.54 -3.03
C ASP A 193 -13.07 4.85 -2.02
N ILE A 194 -13.62 4.47 -0.88
CA ILE A 194 -12.87 3.80 0.19
C ILE A 194 -12.36 2.42 -0.23
N ASN A 195 -12.94 1.82 -1.28
CA ASN A 195 -12.53 0.51 -1.80
C ASN A 195 -11.47 0.64 -2.91
N ASP A 196 -11.06 1.86 -3.29
CA ASP A 196 -9.99 2.04 -4.25
C ASP A 196 -8.69 1.44 -3.70
N PRO A 197 -7.99 0.59 -4.46
CA PRO A 197 -6.72 0.00 -4.03
C PRO A 197 -5.63 1.01 -3.66
N TYR A 198 -5.78 2.27 -3.99
CA TYR A 198 -4.90 3.33 -3.51
C TYR A 198 -4.93 3.46 -1.98
N TRP A 199 -6.09 3.27 -1.36
CA TRP A 199 -6.27 3.45 0.08
C TRP A 199 -5.81 2.22 0.87
N ALA A 200 -4.51 2.09 1.06
CA ALA A 200 -3.94 1.13 2.02
C ALA A 200 -4.25 1.54 3.47
N LYS A 201 -4.11 2.84 3.75
CA LYS A 201 -4.65 3.51 4.94
C LYS A 201 -5.62 4.59 4.49
N THR A 202 -6.79 4.64 5.10
CA THR A 202 -7.76 5.71 4.86
C THR A 202 -7.29 7.02 5.51
N LEU A 203 -7.80 8.14 5.06
CA LEU A 203 -7.52 9.45 5.70
C LEU A 203 -7.88 9.42 7.19
N SER A 204 -8.93 8.65 7.52
CA SER A 204 -9.37 8.44 8.90
C SER A 204 -8.39 7.65 9.76
N ASP A 205 -7.57 6.78 9.16
CA ASP A 205 -6.61 5.93 9.86
C ASP A 205 -5.22 6.56 9.93
N MET A 206 -4.97 7.61 9.17
CA MET A 206 -3.70 8.34 9.20
C MET A 206 -3.53 9.22 10.45
N GLY A 207 -4.60 9.38 11.24
CA GLY A 207 -4.56 10.13 12.50
C GLY A 207 -4.59 11.64 12.29
N ASP A 208 -3.93 12.36 13.20
CA ASP A 208 -3.95 13.82 13.25
C ASP A 208 -2.87 14.43 12.34
N VAL A 209 -3.07 14.25 11.03
CA VAL A 209 -2.20 14.76 9.99
C VAL A 209 -2.84 15.99 9.34
N ILE A 210 -2.08 17.08 9.25
CA ILE A 210 -2.38 18.18 8.34
C ILE A 210 -1.65 17.92 7.03
N PHE A 211 -2.41 17.73 5.95
CA PHE A 211 -1.85 17.50 4.62
C PHE A 211 -1.55 18.83 3.95
N VAL A 212 -0.33 18.95 3.44
CA VAL A 212 0.13 20.15 2.74
C VAL A 212 0.54 19.83 1.30
N SER A 213 0.67 20.87 0.48
CA SER A 213 1.25 20.71 -0.86
C SER A 213 2.74 20.35 -0.77
N GLN A 214 3.29 19.82 -1.86
CA GLN A 214 4.71 19.46 -1.94
C GLN A 214 5.60 20.67 -1.62
N ASP A 215 5.32 21.83 -2.22
CA ASP A 215 6.13 23.04 -2.02
C ASP A 215 6.13 23.49 -0.54
N VAL A 216 4.97 23.41 0.13
CA VAL A 216 4.86 23.73 1.54
C VAL A 216 5.60 22.70 2.40
N PHE A 217 5.52 21.40 2.04
CA PHE A 217 6.26 20.36 2.76
C PHE A 217 7.77 20.56 2.65
N ASP A 218 8.28 20.88 1.46
CA ASP A 218 9.70 21.17 1.21
C ASP A 218 10.17 22.39 1.99
N GLU A 219 9.32 23.43 2.11
CA GLU A 219 9.63 24.58 2.97
C GLU A 219 9.67 24.17 4.45
N MET A 220 8.75 23.31 4.89
CA MET A 220 8.74 22.80 6.26
C MET A 220 9.99 21.97 6.57
N MET A 221 10.50 21.15 5.64
CA MET A 221 11.75 20.42 5.83
C MET A 221 12.92 21.32 6.26
N GLN A 222 12.96 22.56 5.83
CA GLN A 222 14.00 23.50 6.24
C GLN A 222 13.91 23.87 7.73
N TYR A 223 12.72 23.89 8.30
CA TYR A 223 12.53 24.15 9.74
C TYR A 223 12.84 22.92 10.59
N TYR A 224 12.77 21.71 10.03
CA TYR A 224 13.00 20.44 10.69
C TYR A 224 14.31 19.78 10.27
N SER A 225 15.33 20.58 9.88
CA SER A 225 16.59 20.06 9.33
C SER A 225 17.37 19.12 10.24
N GLU A 226 17.16 19.16 11.55
CA GLU A 226 17.77 18.25 12.54
C GLU A 226 16.89 17.05 12.91
N ASP A 227 15.69 16.98 12.35
CA ASP A 227 14.69 15.95 12.64
C ASP A 227 14.71 14.83 11.59
N ASN A 228 13.75 13.91 11.75
CA ASN A 228 13.52 12.81 10.81
C ASN A 228 12.22 13.02 10.03
N ILE A 229 12.23 12.61 8.78
CA ILE A 229 11.04 12.37 7.97
C ILE A 229 10.60 10.94 8.28
N SER A 230 9.38 10.76 8.76
CA SER A 230 8.76 9.44 8.84
C SER A 230 8.07 9.14 7.51
N TYR A 231 8.11 7.88 7.10
CA TYR A 231 7.40 7.44 5.90
C TYR A 231 6.58 6.18 6.18
N SER A 232 5.46 6.10 5.50
CA SER A 232 4.65 4.89 5.35
C SER A 232 4.48 4.63 3.85
N ASP A 233 4.97 3.49 3.39
CA ASP A 233 5.01 3.09 1.99
C ASP A 233 4.23 1.78 1.84
N PHE A 234 3.14 1.81 1.08
CA PHE A 234 2.26 0.69 0.84
C PHE A 234 2.23 0.38 -0.65
N LEU A 235 2.53 -0.84 -0.98
CA LEU A 235 2.55 -1.37 -2.34
C LEU A 235 1.46 -2.42 -2.49
N MET A 236 0.49 -2.19 -3.38
CA MET A 236 -0.57 -3.12 -3.72
C MET A 236 -0.21 -3.87 -5.01
N LEU A 237 -0.06 -5.18 -4.90
CA LEU A 237 0.27 -6.06 -6.01
C LEU A 237 -0.99 -6.77 -6.55
N ASP A 238 -0.97 -7.16 -7.80
CA ASP A 238 -2.08 -7.89 -8.40
C ASP A 238 -2.16 -9.33 -7.85
N TYR A 239 -2.94 -9.52 -6.79
CA TYR A 239 -3.12 -10.81 -6.14
C TYR A 239 -3.64 -11.92 -7.08
N ARG A 240 -4.25 -11.57 -8.23
CA ARG A 240 -4.71 -12.54 -9.23
C ARG A 240 -3.55 -13.22 -9.95
N GLN A 241 -2.34 -12.66 -9.87
CA GLN A 241 -1.12 -13.28 -10.38
C GLN A 241 -0.50 -14.25 -9.36
N ILE A 242 -0.95 -14.23 -8.11
CA ILE A 242 -0.51 -15.16 -7.07
C ILE A 242 -1.27 -16.47 -7.24
N ASN A 243 -0.52 -17.56 -7.37
CA ASN A 243 -1.05 -18.91 -7.59
C ASN A 243 -0.28 -19.91 -6.72
N THR A 244 -0.69 -21.17 -6.72
CA THR A 244 -0.07 -22.22 -5.90
C THR A 244 1.40 -22.48 -6.20
N GLU A 245 1.92 -22.03 -7.35
CA GLU A 245 3.33 -22.22 -7.72
C GLU A 245 4.22 -21.11 -7.13
N ASN A 246 3.70 -19.87 -7.04
CA ASN A 246 4.45 -18.71 -6.57
C ASN A 246 4.04 -18.18 -5.17
N ALA A 247 2.96 -18.72 -4.58
CA ALA A 247 2.47 -18.26 -3.27
C ALA A 247 3.52 -18.37 -2.16
N SER A 248 4.32 -19.43 -2.13
CA SER A 248 5.39 -19.60 -1.14
C SER A 248 6.56 -18.62 -1.36
N LEU A 249 6.83 -18.25 -2.61
CA LEU A 249 7.83 -17.24 -2.95
C LEU A 249 7.33 -15.86 -2.49
N TYR A 250 6.06 -15.56 -2.75
CA TYR A 250 5.44 -14.31 -2.31
C TYR A 250 5.52 -14.14 -0.79
N ASP A 251 5.19 -15.17 -0.01
CA ASP A 251 5.27 -15.14 1.46
C ASP A 251 6.71 -14.87 1.94
N GLY A 252 7.69 -15.56 1.36
CA GLY A 252 9.11 -15.31 1.65
C GLY A 252 9.56 -13.88 1.30
N TYR A 253 9.01 -13.28 0.25
CA TYR A 253 9.31 -11.91 -0.14
C TYR A 253 8.66 -10.88 0.76
N MET A 254 7.47 -11.14 1.27
CA MET A 254 6.82 -10.28 2.26
C MET A 254 7.67 -10.10 3.51
N GLU A 255 8.29 -11.17 4.01
CA GLU A 255 9.20 -11.08 5.14
C GLU A 255 10.46 -10.28 4.83
N GLN A 256 11.04 -10.48 3.64
CA GLN A 256 12.22 -9.74 3.20
C GLN A 256 11.91 -8.25 3.00
N PHE A 257 10.72 -7.89 2.52
CA PHE A 257 10.32 -6.50 2.35
C PHE A 257 10.24 -5.74 3.68
N LYS A 258 9.77 -6.39 4.73
CA LYS A 258 9.77 -5.83 6.09
C LYS A 258 11.17 -5.58 6.63
N ASP A 259 12.13 -6.42 6.24
CA ASP A 259 13.52 -6.34 6.68
C ASP A 259 14.45 -5.59 5.70
N ALA A 260 13.92 -5.08 4.58
CA ALA A 260 14.72 -4.44 3.53
C ALA A 260 15.52 -3.22 4.01
N ASP A 261 15.06 -2.52 5.03
CA ASP A 261 15.83 -1.42 5.63
C ASP A 261 17.11 -1.89 6.33
N LYS A 262 17.18 -3.16 6.74
CA LYS A 262 18.42 -3.75 7.28
C LYS A 262 19.43 -4.13 6.19
N LEU A 263 18.94 -4.50 5.00
CA LEU A 263 19.78 -4.93 3.88
C LEU A 263 20.48 -3.78 3.15
N TYR A 264 20.05 -2.55 3.36
CA TYR A 264 20.60 -1.36 2.69
C TYR A 264 21.41 -0.42 3.60
N ASN A 265 21.47 -0.70 4.91
CA ASN A 265 22.30 0.02 5.86
C ASN A 265 23.64 -0.70 6.16
N ASP A 266 23.88 -1.85 5.54
CA ASP A 266 25.15 -2.58 5.47
C ASP A 266 25.80 -2.42 4.07
#